data_7e269fed104ebbf7504d255909952043
#
_entry.id   7e269fed104ebbf7504d255909952043
#
_cell.length_a   1.000
_cell.length_b   1.000
_cell.length_c   1.000
_cell.angle_alpha   90.00
_cell.angle_beta   90.00
_cell.angle_gamma   90.00
#
_symmetry.space_group_name_H-M   'P 1'
#
loop_
_entity.id
_entity.type
_entity.pdbx_description
1 polymer ?
#
loop_
_entity_poly.entity_id
_entity_poly.type
_entity_poly.pdbx_seq_one_letter_code
_entity_poly.pdbx_strand_id
1 'polypeptide(L)'
;SSMTMKNHLPSAIILFVLLLAFCFHAIAADNKSYSGTSTLASTQSGYLFTSTLETSSVDYLDVIDPVATDTVATLLRTTPDITVNGTWIAAQTATITADGTTYLSITPVLQALFPNVSVTLKNGRLTASGNGLSLEAIAEEAYFMVNDRYFYVPSLVMAQENDLLLPAESLANALGCSVVKEPATGTLSIRRVGPVATANTYVEEDLYWLSRAIYSESGNQPMKGRIAVGTVILNRVADEAFPDTIQEVIFAPGQFSPVANGTIYRTPDEKSVIAAKLCLDGVREADGCLYFNVTSMYSWADQSRTYSCTIGGHNFYL
;
A
#
# COMPACT_ATOMS: atom_id res chain seq x y z
N SER A 1 -1.42 -38.01 -28.60
CA SER A 1 -2.24 -36.91 -28.07
C SER A 1 -1.32 -35.93 -27.38
N SER A 2 -0.86 -34.86 -28.09
CA SER A 2 0.03 -33.84 -27.59
C SER A 2 -0.82 -32.69 -27.02
N MET A 3 -0.68 -32.42 -25.71
CA MET A 3 -1.22 -31.24 -25.08
C MET A 3 -0.30 -30.05 -25.30
N THR A 4 -0.73 -29.09 -26.08
CA THR A 4 -0.09 -27.79 -26.25
C THR A 4 -0.49 -26.90 -25.07
N MET A 5 0.44 -26.59 -24.15
CA MET A 5 0.28 -25.57 -23.16
C MET A 5 0.32 -24.18 -23.81
N LYS A 6 -0.79 -23.46 -23.77
CA LYS A 6 -0.84 -22.04 -24.12
C LYS A 6 -0.30 -21.22 -22.96
N ASN A 7 0.88 -20.65 -23.11
CA ASN A 7 1.42 -19.65 -22.20
C ASN A 7 0.66 -18.33 -22.39
N HIS A 8 -0.18 -17.95 -21.45
CA HIS A 8 -0.76 -16.62 -21.37
C HIS A 8 0.22 -15.71 -20.60
N LEU A 9 0.83 -14.76 -21.27
CA LEU A 9 1.53 -13.65 -20.61
C LEU A 9 0.51 -12.76 -19.87
N PRO A 10 0.81 -12.27 -18.67
CA PRO A 10 -0.09 -11.37 -17.94
C PRO A 10 -0.28 -10.05 -18.69
N SER A 11 -1.51 -9.58 -18.73
CA SER A 11 -1.95 -8.37 -19.46
C SER A 11 -1.14 -7.09 -19.16
N ALA A 12 -0.54 -7.00 -17.96
CA ALA A 12 0.31 -5.87 -17.56
C ALA A 12 1.61 -5.77 -18.38
N ILE A 13 2.17 -6.90 -18.82
CA ILE A 13 3.40 -6.92 -19.64
C ILE A 13 3.09 -6.43 -21.05
N ILE A 14 1.91 -6.79 -21.58
CA ILE A 14 1.49 -6.39 -22.93
C ILE A 14 1.25 -4.88 -23.00
N LEU A 15 0.67 -4.28 -21.96
CA LEU A 15 0.42 -2.84 -21.89
C LEU A 15 1.73 -2.03 -21.82
N PHE A 16 2.73 -2.54 -21.09
CA PHE A 16 4.03 -1.86 -20.96
C PHE A 16 4.82 -1.89 -22.28
N VAL A 17 4.78 -3.00 -23.01
CA VAL A 17 5.43 -3.11 -24.34
C VAL A 17 4.74 -2.22 -25.38
N LEU A 18 3.41 -2.07 -25.32
CA LEU A 18 2.65 -1.18 -26.21
C LEU A 18 2.93 0.31 -25.91
N LEU A 19 3.10 0.71 -24.64
CA LEU A 19 3.44 2.09 -24.29
C LEU A 19 4.84 2.49 -24.77
N LEU A 20 5.81 1.57 -24.68
CA LEU A 20 7.17 1.79 -25.22
C LEU A 20 7.18 1.88 -26.75
N ALA A 21 6.37 1.06 -27.45
CA ALA A 21 6.23 1.14 -28.90
C ALA A 21 5.62 2.48 -29.36
N PHE A 22 4.71 3.07 -28.58
CA PHE A 22 4.10 4.39 -28.89
C PHE A 22 5.11 5.55 -28.74
N CYS A 23 5.97 5.51 -27.72
CA CYS A 23 7.04 6.51 -27.57
C CYS A 23 8.06 6.46 -28.72
N PHE A 24 8.37 5.28 -29.24
CA PHE A 24 9.28 5.15 -30.40
C PHE A 24 8.64 5.62 -31.73
N HIS A 25 7.32 5.48 -31.91
CA HIS A 25 6.64 5.98 -33.11
C HIS A 25 6.54 7.50 -33.16
N ALA A 26 6.47 8.18 -32.04
CA ALA A 26 6.44 9.66 -31.98
C ALA A 26 7.80 10.31 -32.34
N ILE A 27 8.90 9.56 -32.20
CA ILE A 27 10.27 10.02 -32.54
C ILE A 27 10.63 9.67 -34.01
N ALA A 28 9.96 8.69 -34.61
CA ALA A 28 10.24 8.20 -35.95
C ALA A 28 9.49 8.95 -37.09
N ALA A 29 8.77 10.04 -36.77
CA ALA A 29 8.02 10.80 -37.78
C ALA A 29 8.85 11.77 -38.63
N ASP A 30 10.15 11.86 -38.39
CA ASP A 30 11.07 12.63 -39.25
C ASP A 30 11.96 11.68 -40.07
N ASN A 31 11.52 11.43 -41.24
CA ASN A 31 12.03 10.74 -42.41
C ASN A 31 13.55 10.46 -42.49
N LYS A 32 14.10 9.59 -41.67
CA LYS A 32 15.34 8.84 -41.93
C LYS A 32 15.26 7.49 -41.22
N SER A 33 15.41 6.43 -42.02
CA SER A 33 15.50 5.04 -41.52
C SER A 33 16.80 4.89 -40.73
N TYR A 34 16.69 4.77 -39.42
CA TYR A 34 17.79 4.42 -38.54
C TYR A 34 17.72 2.95 -38.20
N SER A 35 18.79 2.22 -38.46
CA SER A 35 18.99 0.86 -37.96
C SER A 35 20.07 0.92 -36.89
N GLY A 36 19.75 0.49 -35.69
CA GLY A 36 20.69 0.48 -34.53
C GLY A 36 20.31 -0.60 -33.52
N THR A 37 21.26 -1.00 -32.72
CA THR A 37 21.03 -1.96 -31.62
C THR A 37 20.52 -1.19 -30.42
N SER A 38 19.27 -1.40 -30.02
CA SER A 38 18.75 -0.84 -28.78
C SER A 38 18.79 -1.91 -27.67
N THR A 39 19.38 -1.57 -26.54
CA THR A 39 19.38 -2.42 -25.36
C THR A 39 18.31 -1.92 -24.42
N LEU A 40 17.26 -2.74 -24.24
CA LEU A 40 16.25 -2.49 -23.21
C LEU A 40 16.69 -3.19 -21.93
N ALA A 41 16.95 -2.40 -20.90
CA ALA A 41 17.19 -2.92 -19.56
C ALA A 41 15.90 -2.83 -18.75
N SER A 42 15.43 -3.94 -18.23
CA SER A 42 14.37 -3.98 -17.23
C SER A 42 14.89 -4.62 -15.96
N THR A 43 14.56 -4.07 -14.83
CA THR A 43 14.86 -4.65 -13.54
C THR A 43 13.60 -5.29 -12.98
N GLN A 44 13.61 -6.61 -12.87
CA GLN A 44 12.65 -7.34 -12.06
C GLN A 44 13.45 -8.15 -11.05
N SER A 45 13.11 -8.05 -9.78
CA SER A 45 13.79 -8.75 -8.68
C SER A 45 15.30 -8.43 -8.54
N GLY A 46 15.73 -7.19 -8.76
CA GLY A 46 17.12 -6.79 -8.56
C GLY A 46 18.12 -7.32 -9.58
N TYR A 47 17.66 -8.04 -10.62
CA TYR A 47 18.50 -8.50 -11.72
C TYR A 47 18.30 -7.61 -12.94
N LEU A 48 19.40 -7.26 -13.58
CA LEU A 48 19.41 -6.54 -14.85
C LEU A 48 19.22 -7.55 -15.97
N PHE A 49 18.06 -7.53 -16.63
CA PHE A 49 17.88 -8.27 -17.88
C PHE A 49 18.18 -7.35 -19.05
N THR A 50 19.21 -7.69 -19.81
CA THR A 50 19.51 -7.02 -21.08
C THR A 50 19.01 -7.90 -22.20
N SER A 51 18.03 -7.41 -22.96
CA SER A 51 17.66 -8.01 -24.25
C SER A 51 18.23 -7.15 -25.37
N THR A 52 19.00 -7.76 -26.25
CA THR A 52 19.55 -7.10 -27.43
C THR A 52 18.63 -7.38 -28.60
N LEU A 53 18.02 -6.34 -29.17
CA LEU A 53 17.33 -6.44 -30.45
C LEU A 53 18.33 -6.05 -31.56
N GLU A 54 18.76 -7.03 -32.36
CA GLU A 54 19.58 -6.74 -33.51
C GLU A 54 18.69 -6.22 -34.65
N THR A 55 18.86 -4.94 -34.98
CA THR A 55 18.41 -4.39 -36.26
C THR A 55 19.63 -3.91 -37.02
N SER A 56 19.68 -4.22 -38.32
CA SER A 56 20.86 -4.02 -39.19
C SER A 56 21.39 -2.58 -39.18
N SER A 57 22.61 -2.51 -38.82
CA SER A 57 23.69 -1.52 -38.98
C SER A 57 23.42 -0.07 -39.39
N VAL A 58 23.60 0.87 -38.44
CA VAL A 58 24.33 2.14 -38.60
C VAL A 58 24.94 2.50 -37.23
N ASP A 59 26.19 2.98 -37.22
CA ASP A 59 26.90 3.43 -36.04
C ASP A 59 26.14 4.58 -35.35
N TYR A 60 25.47 4.27 -34.25
CA TYR A 60 24.67 5.23 -33.48
C TYR A 60 25.49 5.95 -32.39
N LEU A 61 26.77 5.61 -32.25
CA LEU A 61 27.61 6.14 -31.17
C LEU A 61 28.09 7.60 -31.38
N ASP A 62 27.99 8.13 -32.61
CA ASP A 62 28.47 9.48 -32.93
C ASP A 62 27.40 10.59 -32.81
N VAL A 63 26.18 10.28 -32.39
CA VAL A 63 25.07 11.25 -32.36
C VAL A 63 24.37 11.38 -31.00
N ILE A 64 24.89 10.74 -29.96
CA ILE A 64 24.32 10.94 -28.62
C ILE A 64 24.97 12.13 -27.98
N ASP A 65 24.22 13.24 -27.94
CA ASP A 65 24.55 14.43 -27.14
C ASP A 65 24.84 13.98 -25.68
N PRO A 66 25.97 14.40 -25.06
CA PRO A 66 26.29 14.11 -23.68
C PRO A 66 25.15 14.40 -22.70
N VAL A 67 24.28 15.37 -23.00
CA VAL A 67 23.09 15.70 -22.22
C VAL A 67 22.04 14.57 -22.26
N ALA A 68 21.91 13.85 -23.40
CA ALA A 68 20.97 12.74 -23.53
C ALA A 68 21.42 11.50 -22.74
N THR A 69 22.74 11.30 -22.62
CA THR A 69 23.31 10.19 -21.84
C THR A 69 23.07 10.35 -20.34
N ASP A 70 23.16 11.57 -19.81
CA ASP A 70 22.83 11.89 -18.43
C ASP A 70 21.34 11.71 -18.13
N THR A 71 20.47 12.06 -19.08
CA THR A 71 19.03 11.89 -18.96
C THR A 71 18.63 10.41 -18.96
N VAL A 72 19.25 9.59 -19.82
CA VAL A 72 19.03 8.13 -19.86
C VAL A 72 19.58 7.46 -18.60
N ALA A 73 20.75 7.87 -18.11
CA ALA A 73 21.32 7.39 -16.85
C ALA A 73 20.45 7.78 -15.64
N THR A 74 19.78 8.93 -15.67
CA THR A 74 18.84 9.38 -14.64
C THR A 74 17.51 8.61 -14.71
N LEU A 75 17.03 8.27 -15.91
CA LEU A 75 15.83 7.44 -16.10
C LEU A 75 16.03 5.96 -15.72
N LEU A 76 17.28 5.47 -15.74
CA LEU A 76 17.61 4.10 -15.35
C LEU A 76 17.81 3.92 -13.82
N ARG A 77 17.88 5.01 -13.05
CA ARG A 77 17.88 4.94 -11.58
C ARG A 77 16.47 4.84 -11.03
N THR A 78 15.87 3.67 -11.18
CA THR A 78 14.50 3.40 -10.69
C THR A 78 14.44 3.12 -9.18
N THR A 79 15.58 2.92 -8.52
CA THR A 79 15.66 2.66 -7.08
C THR A 79 16.54 3.70 -6.40
N PRO A 80 16.05 4.39 -5.34
CA PRO A 80 16.88 5.31 -4.58
C PRO A 80 17.96 4.54 -3.80
N ASP A 81 19.12 5.17 -3.65
CA ASP A 81 20.08 4.72 -2.64
C ASP A 81 19.48 4.92 -1.24
N ILE A 82 19.76 3.96 -0.33
CA ILE A 82 19.19 3.99 1.02
C ILE A 82 20.29 4.00 2.06
N THR A 83 20.15 4.89 3.05
CA THR A 83 20.98 4.86 4.25
C THR A 83 20.12 4.63 5.49
N VAL A 84 20.62 3.84 6.41
CA VAL A 84 20.02 3.64 7.73
C VAL A 84 21.04 4.09 8.78
N ASN A 85 20.68 5.10 9.58
CA ASN A 85 21.58 5.74 10.54
C ASN A 85 22.92 6.17 9.91
N GLY A 86 22.89 6.64 8.64
CA GLY A 86 24.07 7.06 7.90
C GLY A 86 24.88 5.94 7.24
N THR A 87 24.50 4.68 7.40
CA THR A 87 25.15 3.53 6.76
C THR A 87 24.36 3.10 5.53
N TRP A 88 25.04 2.92 4.41
CA TRP A 88 24.42 2.43 3.18
C TRP A 88 23.93 1.00 3.35
N ILE A 89 22.72 0.74 2.85
CA ILE A 89 22.19 -0.61 2.69
C ILE A 89 21.98 -0.89 1.19
N ALA A 90 21.89 -2.18 0.82
CA ALA A 90 21.90 -2.60 -0.57
C ALA A 90 20.85 -1.87 -1.43
N ALA A 91 21.22 -1.43 -2.63
CA ALA A 91 20.37 -0.69 -3.57
C ALA A 91 19.07 -1.43 -3.97
N GLN A 92 19.02 -2.75 -3.79
CA GLN A 92 17.87 -3.60 -4.11
C GLN A 92 16.76 -3.57 -3.05
N THR A 93 16.89 -2.72 -2.03
CA THR A 93 15.97 -2.67 -0.90
C THR A 93 14.79 -1.74 -1.09
N ALA A 94 14.69 -1.02 -2.22
CA ALA A 94 13.61 -0.10 -2.51
C ALA A 94 12.98 -0.33 -3.88
N THR A 95 11.69 -0.04 -3.95
CA THR A 95 10.92 0.01 -5.21
C THR A 95 10.02 1.25 -5.17
N ILE A 96 9.92 1.97 -6.29
CA ILE A 96 9.00 3.10 -6.43
C ILE A 96 7.82 2.64 -7.29
N THR A 97 6.61 2.82 -6.77
CA THR A 97 5.36 2.50 -7.48
C THR A 97 4.97 3.64 -8.45
N ALA A 98 4.02 3.37 -9.33
CA ALA A 98 3.57 4.33 -10.35
C ALA A 98 2.98 5.63 -9.76
N ASP A 99 2.44 5.59 -8.54
CA ASP A 99 1.94 6.74 -7.79
C ASP A 99 3.05 7.50 -7.02
N GLY A 100 4.31 7.07 -7.14
CA GLY A 100 5.46 7.68 -6.49
C GLY A 100 5.71 7.21 -5.06
N THR A 101 4.97 6.23 -4.54
CA THR A 101 5.20 5.66 -3.22
C THR A 101 6.48 4.82 -3.22
N THR A 102 7.38 5.08 -2.29
CA THR A 102 8.60 4.28 -2.12
C THR A 102 8.33 3.14 -1.15
N TYR A 103 8.54 1.91 -1.62
CA TYR A 103 8.50 0.71 -0.82
C TYR A 103 9.91 0.26 -0.44
N LEU A 104 10.07 -0.22 0.77
CA LEU A 104 11.34 -0.76 1.29
C LEU A 104 11.19 -2.24 1.62
N SER A 105 12.22 -3.02 1.28
CA SER A 105 12.37 -4.38 1.79
C SER A 105 12.51 -4.36 3.30
N ILE A 106 11.72 -5.18 3.99
CA ILE A 106 11.65 -5.17 5.46
C ILE A 106 12.94 -5.68 6.08
N THR A 107 13.44 -6.82 5.60
CA THR A 107 14.57 -7.53 6.20
C THR A 107 15.84 -6.69 6.31
N PRO A 108 16.37 -6.06 5.24
CA PRO A 108 17.63 -5.30 5.35
C PRO A 108 17.48 -4.04 6.21
N VAL A 109 16.31 -3.41 6.22
CA VAL A 109 16.05 -2.27 7.12
C VAL A 109 16.06 -2.71 8.58
N LEU A 110 15.39 -3.82 8.90
CA LEU A 110 15.40 -4.37 10.27
C LEU A 110 16.78 -4.79 10.71
N GLN A 111 17.55 -5.47 9.86
CA GLN A 111 18.92 -5.90 10.19
C GLN A 111 19.85 -4.71 10.43
N ALA A 112 19.67 -3.61 9.72
CA ALA A 112 20.45 -2.40 9.92
C ALA A 112 20.08 -1.64 11.22
N LEU A 113 18.79 -1.69 11.63
CA LEU A 113 18.31 -1.00 12.83
C LEU A 113 18.44 -1.83 14.11
N PHE A 114 18.34 -3.16 13.99
CA PHE A 114 18.29 -4.10 15.13
C PHE A 114 19.28 -5.24 14.90
N PRO A 115 20.53 -5.07 15.34
CA PRO A 115 21.53 -6.13 15.26
C PRO A 115 21.02 -7.42 15.93
N ASN A 116 21.19 -8.56 15.26
CA ASN A 116 20.73 -9.88 15.73
C ASN A 116 19.19 -10.07 15.74
N VAL A 117 18.40 -9.23 15.04
CA VAL A 117 17.00 -9.53 14.80
C VAL A 117 16.87 -10.83 14.00
N SER A 118 15.98 -11.71 14.44
CA SER A 118 15.60 -12.91 13.68
C SER A 118 14.47 -12.59 12.75
N VAL A 119 14.62 -12.86 11.45
CA VAL A 119 13.58 -12.64 10.44
C VAL A 119 13.29 -13.96 9.75
N THR A 120 12.01 -14.29 9.61
CA THR A 120 11.53 -15.50 8.92
C THR A 120 10.43 -15.14 7.96
N LEU A 121 10.53 -15.59 6.70
CA LEU A 121 9.47 -15.49 5.70
C LEU A 121 8.97 -16.91 5.39
N LYS A 122 7.67 -17.14 5.61
CA LYS A 122 7.04 -18.43 5.33
C LYS A 122 5.60 -18.21 4.83
N ASN A 123 5.27 -18.79 3.68
CA ASN A 123 3.92 -18.73 3.10
C ASN A 123 3.36 -17.29 3.01
N GLY A 124 4.16 -16.34 2.55
CA GLY A 124 3.75 -14.93 2.42
C GLY A 124 3.62 -14.17 3.74
N ARG A 125 4.02 -14.77 4.87
CA ARG A 125 4.06 -14.13 6.20
C ARG A 125 5.49 -13.93 6.64
N LEU A 126 5.88 -12.69 6.87
CA LEU A 126 7.15 -12.31 7.46
C LEU A 126 6.96 -12.05 8.95
N THR A 127 7.78 -12.67 9.77
CA THR A 127 7.87 -12.41 11.20
C THR A 127 9.28 -12.02 11.57
N ALA A 128 9.42 -11.01 12.40
CA ALA A 128 10.72 -10.58 12.92
C ALA A 128 10.65 -10.40 14.43
N SER A 129 11.67 -10.84 15.14
CA SER A 129 11.73 -10.70 16.59
C SER A 129 13.16 -10.51 17.10
N GLY A 130 13.32 -9.76 18.17
CA GLY A 130 14.58 -9.50 18.86
C GLY A 130 14.78 -8.04 19.19
N ASN A 131 15.58 -7.77 20.22
CA ASN A 131 15.92 -6.41 20.66
C ASN A 131 14.71 -5.50 20.95
N GLY A 132 13.63 -6.06 21.54
CA GLY A 132 12.41 -5.30 21.84
C GLY A 132 11.52 -5.04 20.63
N LEU A 133 11.78 -5.71 19.52
CA LEU A 133 10.95 -5.69 18.31
C LEU A 133 10.20 -7.02 18.17
N SER A 134 8.92 -6.92 17.86
CA SER A 134 8.10 -7.97 17.26
C SER A 134 7.39 -7.36 16.06
N LEU A 135 7.63 -7.86 14.85
CA LEU A 135 6.99 -7.39 13.63
C LEU A 135 6.36 -8.56 12.89
N GLU A 136 5.15 -8.37 12.40
CA GLU A 136 4.47 -9.28 11.49
C GLU A 136 3.91 -8.52 10.29
N ALA A 137 4.18 -9.01 9.09
CA ALA A 137 3.59 -8.53 7.85
C ALA A 137 3.15 -9.73 7.00
N ILE A 138 2.04 -9.57 6.27
CA ILE A 138 1.48 -10.62 5.42
C ILE A 138 1.30 -10.01 4.03
N ALA A 139 1.78 -10.72 3.01
CA ALA A 139 1.64 -10.29 1.62
C ALA A 139 0.18 -10.03 1.26
N GLU A 140 -0.08 -8.96 0.50
CA GLU A 140 -1.40 -8.54 0.02
C GLU A 140 -2.39 -8.09 1.11
N GLU A 141 -1.97 -8.05 2.39
CA GLU A 141 -2.79 -7.43 3.44
C GLU A 141 -2.61 -5.90 3.45
N ALA A 142 -3.65 -5.20 3.90
CA ALA A 142 -3.67 -3.74 4.01
C ALA A 142 -3.16 -3.25 5.37
N TYR A 143 -2.43 -4.05 6.09
CA TYR A 143 -1.87 -3.72 7.40
C TYR A 143 -0.65 -4.59 7.72
N PHE A 144 0.14 -4.13 8.66
CA PHE A 144 1.17 -4.90 9.35
C PHE A 144 1.13 -4.57 10.84
N MET A 145 1.86 -5.33 11.65
CA MET A 145 1.87 -5.18 13.10
C MET A 145 3.30 -5.01 13.63
N VAL A 146 3.47 -4.08 14.55
CA VAL A 146 4.71 -3.92 15.34
C VAL A 146 4.36 -3.82 16.81
N ASN A 147 4.90 -4.72 17.63
CA ASN A 147 4.69 -4.76 19.08
C ASN A 147 3.20 -4.63 19.46
N ASP A 148 2.36 -5.47 18.85
CA ASP A 148 0.90 -5.53 19.02
C ASP A 148 0.13 -4.26 18.61
N ARG A 149 0.76 -3.34 17.91
CA ARG A 149 0.13 -2.19 17.27
C ARG A 149 0.02 -2.41 15.77
N TYR A 150 -1.15 -2.16 15.21
CA TYR A 150 -1.42 -2.26 13.78
C TYR A 150 -1.14 -0.95 13.05
N PHE A 151 -0.65 -1.07 11.81
CA PHE A 151 -0.38 0.04 10.90
C PHE A 151 -1.06 -0.21 9.57
N TYR A 152 -1.80 0.76 9.09
CA TYR A 152 -2.53 0.67 7.84
C TYR A 152 -1.63 0.87 6.62
N VAL A 153 -1.83 0.04 5.60
CA VAL A 153 -1.13 0.09 4.31
C VAL A 153 -2.18 0.04 3.19
N PRO A 154 -2.76 1.18 2.79
CA PRO A 154 -3.84 1.22 1.79
C PRO A 154 -3.44 0.63 0.43
N SER A 155 -2.16 0.72 0.08
CA SER A 155 -1.57 0.18 -1.15
C SER A 155 -1.10 -1.27 -1.04
N LEU A 156 -1.39 -1.94 0.07
CA LEU A 156 -1.07 -3.33 0.43
C LEU A 156 0.42 -3.61 0.67
N VAL A 157 0.68 -4.63 1.47
CA VAL A 157 2.02 -5.22 1.66
C VAL A 157 2.42 -5.92 0.37
N MET A 158 3.56 -5.55 -0.22
CA MET A 158 4.02 -6.15 -1.48
C MET A 158 4.89 -7.37 -1.22
N ALA A 159 4.69 -8.42 -2.04
CA ALA A 159 5.58 -9.57 -2.04
C ALA A 159 6.79 -9.33 -2.93
N GLN A 160 7.97 -9.77 -2.48
CA GLN A 160 9.19 -9.88 -3.25
C GLN A 160 9.73 -11.32 -3.10
N GLU A 161 10.67 -11.74 -3.94
CA GLU A 161 11.09 -13.15 -4.02
C GLU A 161 11.45 -13.76 -2.65
N ASN A 162 12.24 -13.05 -1.83
CA ASN A 162 12.68 -13.53 -0.51
C ASN A 162 12.39 -12.56 0.63
N ASP A 163 11.47 -11.60 0.42
CA ASP A 163 11.13 -10.58 1.41
C ASP A 163 9.71 -10.05 1.17
N LEU A 164 9.24 -9.21 2.07
CA LEU A 164 8.09 -8.35 1.88
C LEU A 164 8.53 -6.89 1.89
N LEU A 165 7.75 -6.04 1.20
CA LEU A 165 7.99 -4.61 1.13
C LEU A 165 6.85 -3.85 1.78
N LEU A 166 7.21 -2.78 2.48
CA LEU A 166 6.28 -1.83 3.07
C LEU A 166 6.60 -0.40 2.58
N PRO A 167 5.59 0.49 2.54
CA PRO A 167 5.85 1.91 2.30
C PRO A 167 6.86 2.44 3.32
N ALA A 168 7.85 3.17 2.81
CA ALA A 168 9.00 3.64 3.61
C ALA A 168 8.57 4.41 4.86
N GLU A 169 7.60 5.32 4.71
CA GLU A 169 7.11 6.13 5.82
C GLU A 169 6.34 5.31 6.86
N SER A 170 5.52 4.35 6.41
CA SER A 170 4.77 3.48 7.32
C SER A 170 5.71 2.61 8.15
N LEU A 171 6.70 1.98 7.49
CA LEU A 171 7.70 1.16 8.16
C LEU A 171 8.54 2.00 9.12
N ALA A 172 9.05 3.14 8.67
CA ALA A 172 9.86 4.02 9.51
C ALA A 172 9.08 4.54 10.73
N ASN A 173 7.84 4.98 10.56
CA ASN A 173 6.98 5.43 11.65
C ASN A 173 6.80 4.32 12.70
N ALA A 174 6.49 3.10 12.28
CA ALA A 174 6.32 1.96 13.19
C ALA A 174 7.61 1.61 13.95
N LEU A 175 8.77 1.84 13.35
CA LEU A 175 10.08 1.57 13.94
C LEU A 175 10.66 2.76 14.74
N GLY A 176 9.95 3.86 14.88
CA GLY A 176 10.43 5.07 15.54
C GLY A 176 11.51 5.78 14.76
N CYS A 177 11.44 5.76 13.43
CA CYS A 177 12.39 6.37 12.53
C CYS A 177 11.75 7.53 11.76
N SER A 178 12.58 8.47 11.30
CA SER A 178 12.23 9.43 10.25
C SER A 178 12.76 8.97 8.90
N VAL A 179 12.09 9.38 7.84
CA VAL A 179 12.53 9.20 6.45
C VAL A 179 12.72 10.57 5.82
N VAL A 180 13.88 10.80 5.25
CA VAL A 180 14.19 12.03 4.51
C VAL A 180 14.70 11.65 3.13
N LYS A 181 14.07 12.18 2.09
CA LYS A 181 14.56 12.07 0.71
C LYS A 181 15.43 13.27 0.40
N GLU A 182 16.71 13.02 0.10
CA GLU A 182 17.65 14.04 -0.30
C GLU A 182 17.30 14.54 -1.70
N PRO A 183 16.96 15.85 -1.89
CA PRO A 183 16.50 16.35 -3.18
C PRO A 183 17.56 16.25 -4.29
N ALA A 184 18.85 16.44 -3.93
CA ALA A 184 19.96 16.47 -4.90
C ALA A 184 20.31 15.08 -5.45
N THR A 185 20.23 14.04 -4.63
CA THR A 185 20.68 12.69 -4.96
C THR A 185 19.56 11.67 -5.09
N GLY A 186 18.35 12.01 -4.57
CA GLY A 186 17.25 11.06 -4.43
C GLY A 186 17.47 10.01 -3.34
N THR A 187 18.58 10.08 -2.60
CA THR A 187 18.90 9.17 -1.50
C THR A 187 17.84 9.21 -0.41
N LEU A 188 17.41 8.07 0.04
CA LEU A 188 16.47 7.91 1.15
C LEU A 188 17.26 7.67 2.44
N SER A 189 17.16 8.60 3.38
CA SER A 189 17.83 8.51 4.68
C SER A 189 16.83 8.14 5.77
N ILE A 190 17.03 6.97 6.38
CA ILE A 190 16.23 6.46 7.49
C ILE A 190 17.05 6.65 8.77
N ARG A 191 16.48 7.36 9.75
CA ARG A 191 17.16 7.63 11.02
C ARG A 191 16.27 7.30 12.20
N ARG A 192 16.84 6.60 13.18
CA ARG A 192 16.18 6.40 14.46
C ARG A 192 16.01 7.73 15.17
N VAL A 193 14.78 8.10 15.53
CA VAL A 193 14.45 9.37 16.20
C VAL A 193 13.65 9.15 17.48
N GLY A 194 13.13 7.95 17.69
CA GLY A 194 12.30 7.63 18.85
C GLY A 194 12.25 6.13 19.16
N PRO A 195 11.41 5.73 20.10
CA PRO A 195 11.19 4.32 20.41
C PRO A 195 10.42 3.62 19.27
N VAL A 196 10.54 2.30 19.20
CA VAL A 196 9.65 1.45 18.40
C VAL A 196 8.23 1.61 18.93
N ALA A 197 7.25 1.57 18.05
CA ALA A 197 5.85 1.59 18.43
C ALA A 197 5.52 0.47 19.43
N THR A 198 4.56 0.73 20.29
CA THR A 198 4.01 -0.23 21.25
C THR A 198 2.50 -0.28 21.11
N ALA A 199 1.87 -1.33 21.62
CA ALA A 199 0.43 -1.47 21.63
C ALA A 199 -0.25 -0.22 22.25
N ASN A 200 -1.35 0.21 21.62
CA ASN A 200 -2.23 1.21 22.18
C ASN A 200 -3.21 0.57 23.16
N THR A 201 -3.60 1.36 24.16
CA THR A 201 -4.71 1.01 25.05
C THR A 201 -6.01 1.60 24.48
N TYR A 202 -7.05 0.81 24.40
CA TYR A 202 -8.37 1.21 23.91
C TYR A 202 -9.38 1.19 25.05
N VAL A 203 -10.37 2.08 24.98
CA VAL A 203 -11.58 1.94 25.80
C VAL A 203 -12.27 0.64 25.38
N GLU A 204 -12.46 -0.28 26.31
CA GLU A 204 -12.96 -1.63 26.01
C GLU A 204 -14.34 -1.59 25.34
N GLU A 205 -15.22 -0.73 25.82
CA GLU A 205 -16.56 -0.55 25.28
C GLU A 205 -16.54 -0.03 23.84
N ASP A 206 -15.69 0.95 23.53
CA ASP A 206 -15.54 1.49 22.17
C ASP A 206 -15.04 0.43 21.20
N LEU A 207 -14.02 -0.32 21.55
CA LEU A 207 -13.51 -1.41 20.73
C LEU A 207 -14.56 -2.52 20.57
N TYR A 208 -15.28 -2.85 21.63
CA TYR A 208 -16.33 -3.86 21.64
C TYR A 208 -17.43 -3.53 20.61
N TRP A 209 -18.00 -2.33 20.69
CA TRP A 209 -19.11 -1.95 19.82
C TRP A 209 -18.66 -1.62 18.39
N LEU A 210 -17.54 -0.90 18.24
CA LEU A 210 -17.05 -0.53 16.91
C LEU A 210 -16.69 -1.76 16.07
N SER A 211 -16.00 -2.74 16.65
CA SER A 211 -15.63 -3.97 15.92
C SER A 211 -16.85 -4.79 15.48
N ARG A 212 -17.89 -4.84 16.30
CA ARG A 212 -19.14 -5.53 15.98
C ARG A 212 -19.96 -4.84 14.90
N ALA A 213 -20.03 -3.51 14.96
CA ALA A 213 -20.70 -2.72 13.93
C ALA A 213 -19.99 -2.87 12.57
N ILE A 214 -18.66 -2.75 12.55
CA ILE A 214 -17.85 -2.98 11.35
C ILE A 214 -18.09 -4.38 10.79
N TYR A 215 -18.07 -5.40 11.64
CA TYR A 215 -18.30 -6.78 11.21
C TYR A 215 -19.69 -6.99 10.63
N SER A 216 -20.71 -6.46 11.28
CA SER A 216 -22.10 -6.66 10.89
C SER A 216 -22.46 -5.92 9.59
N GLU A 217 -21.85 -4.76 9.34
CA GLU A 217 -22.13 -3.92 8.16
C GLU A 217 -21.17 -4.22 6.99
N SER A 218 -19.94 -4.60 7.27
CA SER A 218 -18.88 -4.70 6.25
C SER A 218 -17.95 -5.90 6.40
N GLY A 219 -18.35 -6.92 7.14
CA GLY A 219 -17.52 -8.12 7.40
C GLY A 219 -17.07 -8.87 6.14
N ASN A 220 -17.76 -8.70 5.02
CA ASN A 220 -17.40 -9.26 3.72
C ASN A 220 -16.56 -8.29 2.85
N GLN A 221 -16.24 -7.09 3.35
CA GLN A 221 -15.50 -6.07 2.61
C GLN A 221 -13.99 -6.19 2.84
N PRO A 222 -13.17 -5.68 1.90
CA PRO A 222 -11.74 -5.45 2.13
C PRO A 222 -11.52 -4.50 3.31
N MET A 223 -10.30 -4.49 3.87
CA MET A 223 -9.92 -3.66 5.02
C MET A 223 -10.31 -2.18 4.82
N LYS A 224 -10.09 -1.63 3.63
CA LYS A 224 -10.47 -0.26 3.27
C LYS A 224 -11.96 0.02 3.49
N GLY A 225 -12.83 -0.90 3.08
CA GLY A 225 -14.29 -0.78 3.27
C GLY A 225 -14.70 -0.91 4.73
N ARG A 226 -14.03 -1.79 5.50
CA ARG A 226 -14.27 -1.92 6.95
C ARG A 226 -13.88 -0.64 7.70
N ILE A 227 -12.72 -0.06 7.38
CA ILE A 227 -12.28 1.22 7.95
C ILE A 227 -13.24 2.35 7.58
N ALA A 228 -13.74 2.39 6.33
CA ALA A 228 -14.70 3.40 5.90
C ALA A 228 -16.01 3.37 6.70
N VAL A 229 -16.55 2.19 6.99
CA VAL A 229 -17.73 2.04 7.86
C VAL A 229 -17.41 2.49 9.28
N GLY A 230 -16.27 2.08 9.84
CA GLY A 230 -15.81 2.55 11.15
C GLY A 230 -15.63 4.07 11.21
N THR A 231 -15.11 4.67 10.13
CA THR A 231 -14.95 6.12 10.00
C THR A 231 -16.28 6.85 10.08
N VAL A 232 -17.32 6.37 9.37
CA VAL A 232 -18.67 6.99 9.45
C VAL A 232 -19.20 6.98 10.88
N ILE A 233 -19.03 5.87 11.62
CA ILE A 233 -19.47 5.81 13.02
C ILE A 233 -18.74 6.84 13.87
N LEU A 234 -17.41 6.96 13.73
CA LEU A 234 -16.61 7.92 14.48
C LEU A 234 -16.87 9.38 14.05
N ASN A 235 -17.15 9.64 12.76
CA ASN A 235 -17.55 10.95 12.29
C ASN A 235 -18.88 11.37 12.91
N ARG A 236 -19.84 10.45 13.05
CA ARG A 236 -21.12 10.71 13.73
C ARG A 236 -20.91 11.04 15.21
N VAL A 237 -20.04 10.33 15.92
CA VAL A 237 -19.70 10.65 17.32
C VAL A 237 -19.11 12.07 17.46
N ALA A 238 -18.40 12.54 16.44
CA ALA A 238 -17.80 13.88 16.43
C ALA A 238 -18.73 14.99 15.93
N ASP A 239 -19.91 14.66 15.41
CA ASP A 239 -20.87 15.60 14.83
C ASP A 239 -22.02 15.87 15.79
N GLU A 240 -22.30 17.15 16.07
CA GLU A 240 -23.31 17.62 17.02
C GLU A 240 -24.74 17.12 16.73
N ALA A 241 -25.02 16.67 15.49
CA ALA A 241 -26.32 16.14 15.12
C ALA A 241 -26.56 14.68 15.55
N PHE A 242 -25.53 14.02 16.09
CA PHE A 242 -25.56 12.61 16.48
C PHE A 242 -25.22 12.45 17.96
N PRO A 243 -25.47 11.25 18.54
CA PRO A 243 -25.05 10.95 19.92
C PRO A 243 -23.52 11.00 20.10
N ASP A 244 -23.09 11.23 21.34
CA ASP A 244 -21.70 11.47 21.72
C ASP A 244 -20.85 10.21 21.94
N THR A 245 -21.45 9.01 21.87
CA THR A 245 -20.74 7.74 22.08
C THR A 245 -20.95 6.77 20.93
N ILE A 246 -19.97 5.89 20.70
CA ILE A 246 -20.04 4.83 19.67
C ILE A 246 -21.28 3.95 19.87
N GLN A 247 -21.53 3.55 21.11
CA GLN A 247 -22.70 2.72 21.43
C GLN A 247 -24.02 3.43 21.10
N GLU A 248 -24.20 4.66 21.52
CA GLU A 248 -25.42 5.42 21.26
C GLU A 248 -25.63 5.68 19.76
N VAL A 249 -24.58 5.98 19.00
CA VAL A 249 -24.64 6.13 17.53
C VAL A 249 -25.13 4.82 16.89
N ILE A 250 -24.59 3.68 17.32
CA ILE A 250 -24.95 2.36 16.76
C ILE A 250 -26.40 2.01 17.11
N PHE A 251 -26.84 2.29 18.35
CA PHE A 251 -28.17 1.94 18.85
C PHE A 251 -29.23 3.01 18.55
N ALA A 252 -28.89 4.11 17.92
CA ALA A 252 -29.86 5.13 17.53
C ALA A 252 -30.94 4.53 16.61
N PRO A 253 -32.22 4.85 16.83
CA PRO A 253 -33.32 4.22 16.12
C PRO A 253 -33.20 4.35 14.59
N GLY A 254 -33.30 3.23 13.87
CA GLY A 254 -33.29 3.17 12.41
C GLY A 254 -31.92 3.42 11.75
N GLN A 255 -30.84 3.55 12.52
CA GLN A 255 -29.51 3.84 11.96
C GLN A 255 -28.78 2.58 11.47
N PHE A 256 -28.82 1.50 12.24
CA PHE A 256 -28.12 0.28 11.92
C PHE A 256 -29.06 -0.94 11.97
N SER A 257 -29.27 -1.59 10.84
CA SER A 257 -30.13 -2.77 10.74
C SER A 257 -29.65 -3.96 11.59
N PRO A 258 -28.33 -4.16 11.82
CA PRO A 258 -27.80 -5.20 12.71
C PRO A 258 -28.31 -5.12 14.16
N VAL A 259 -28.67 -3.95 14.63
CA VAL A 259 -29.27 -3.77 15.96
C VAL A 259 -30.68 -4.36 15.98
N ALA A 260 -31.49 -4.05 14.98
CA ALA A 260 -32.87 -4.52 14.89
C ALA A 260 -32.99 -6.04 14.72
N ASN A 261 -32.08 -6.67 13.99
CA ASN A 261 -32.08 -8.12 13.73
C ASN A 261 -31.18 -8.93 14.66
N GLY A 262 -30.48 -8.30 15.61
CA GLY A 262 -29.63 -8.92 16.61
C GLY A 262 -28.25 -9.37 16.09
N THR A 263 -27.87 -9.09 14.84
CA THR A 263 -26.58 -9.50 14.29
C THR A 263 -25.41 -8.71 14.88
N ILE A 264 -25.67 -7.55 15.49
CA ILE A 264 -24.70 -6.74 16.21
C ILE A 264 -24.00 -7.49 17.36
N TYR A 265 -24.66 -8.51 17.94
CA TYR A 265 -24.10 -9.29 19.04
C TYR A 265 -23.20 -10.45 18.59
N ARG A 266 -23.05 -10.68 17.29
CA ARG A 266 -22.13 -11.70 16.78
C ARG A 266 -20.69 -11.35 17.10
N THR A 267 -19.88 -12.38 17.38
CA THR A 267 -18.43 -12.21 17.54
C THR A 267 -17.82 -11.73 16.24
N PRO A 268 -17.11 -10.58 16.23
CA PRO A 268 -16.47 -10.07 15.04
C PRO A 268 -15.29 -10.97 14.62
N ASP A 269 -15.00 -11.00 13.33
CA ASP A 269 -13.78 -11.61 12.83
C ASP A 269 -12.53 -10.75 13.20
N GLU A 270 -11.37 -11.37 13.11
CA GLU A 270 -10.10 -10.69 13.43
C GLU A 270 -9.90 -9.41 12.62
N LYS A 271 -10.22 -9.43 11.32
CA LYS A 271 -10.06 -8.26 10.44
C LYS A 271 -10.96 -7.08 10.85
N SER A 272 -12.15 -7.34 11.36
CA SER A 272 -13.02 -6.28 11.89
C SER A 272 -12.51 -5.69 13.21
N VAL A 273 -11.90 -6.51 14.06
CA VAL A 273 -11.22 -6.03 15.27
C VAL A 273 -10.01 -5.16 14.89
N ILE A 274 -9.20 -5.58 13.93
CA ILE A 274 -8.06 -4.81 13.42
C ILE A 274 -8.54 -3.48 12.82
N ALA A 275 -9.60 -3.49 11.99
CA ALA A 275 -10.18 -2.27 11.43
C ALA A 275 -10.65 -1.30 12.52
N ALA A 276 -11.31 -1.80 13.56
CA ALA A 276 -11.73 -0.98 14.70
C ALA A 276 -10.53 -0.36 15.44
N LYS A 277 -9.47 -1.12 15.70
CA LYS A 277 -8.23 -0.61 16.30
C LYS A 277 -7.59 0.48 15.44
N LEU A 278 -7.49 0.25 14.11
CA LEU A 278 -6.98 1.25 13.17
C LEU A 278 -7.81 2.54 13.18
N CYS A 279 -9.14 2.43 13.20
CA CYS A 279 -10.04 3.58 13.31
C CYS A 279 -9.84 4.34 14.63
N LEU A 280 -9.72 3.63 15.75
CA LEU A 280 -9.46 4.23 17.07
C LEU A 280 -8.07 4.86 17.18
N ASP A 281 -7.10 4.36 16.39
CA ASP A 281 -5.76 4.96 16.23
C ASP A 281 -5.74 6.19 15.30
N GLY A 282 -6.89 6.57 14.72
CA GLY A 282 -7.02 7.75 13.89
C GLY A 282 -6.98 7.51 12.39
N VAL A 283 -6.90 6.25 11.92
CA VAL A 283 -6.99 5.92 10.50
C VAL A 283 -8.41 6.21 10.00
N ARG A 284 -8.49 6.88 8.84
CA ARG A 284 -9.78 7.26 8.20
C ARG A 284 -9.78 6.85 6.74
N GLU A 285 -10.93 6.34 6.30
CA GLU A 285 -11.32 6.18 4.91
C GLU A 285 -12.74 6.76 4.75
N ALA A 286 -13.07 7.35 3.61
CA ALA A 286 -14.33 8.11 3.43
C ALA A 286 -14.50 9.19 4.50
N ASP A 287 -13.41 9.94 4.79
CA ASP A 287 -13.41 10.97 5.82
C ASP A 287 -14.45 12.07 5.53
N GLY A 288 -15.05 12.61 6.60
CA GLY A 288 -16.15 13.57 6.51
C GLY A 288 -17.51 12.94 6.16
N CYS A 289 -17.58 11.68 5.74
CA CYS A 289 -18.85 11.03 5.43
C CYS A 289 -19.63 10.66 6.71
N LEU A 290 -20.92 10.92 6.68
CA LEU A 290 -21.85 10.63 7.79
C LEU A 290 -22.85 9.51 7.43
N TYR A 291 -22.93 9.13 6.15
CA TYR A 291 -23.89 8.14 5.67
C TYR A 291 -23.22 7.17 4.69
N PHE A 292 -23.75 5.95 4.64
CA PHE A 292 -23.39 4.96 3.62
C PHE A 292 -24.58 4.06 3.30
N ASN A 293 -24.57 3.46 2.11
CA ASN A 293 -25.47 2.40 1.70
C ASN A 293 -24.77 1.36 0.83
N VAL A 294 -25.41 0.22 0.65
CA VAL A 294 -24.94 -0.82 -0.28
C VAL A 294 -25.11 -0.34 -1.70
N THR A 295 -24.10 -0.50 -2.56
CA THR A 295 -24.14 -0.05 -3.98
C THR A 295 -25.28 -0.65 -4.80
N SER A 296 -25.78 -1.83 -4.41
CA SER A 296 -26.89 -2.53 -5.08
C SER A 296 -28.29 -2.02 -4.70
N MET A 297 -28.37 -1.09 -3.73
CA MET A 297 -29.63 -0.58 -3.22
C MET A 297 -29.70 0.94 -3.39
N TYR A 298 -30.78 1.41 -4.03
CA TYR A 298 -31.10 2.83 -4.05
C TYR A 298 -31.75 3.23 -2.73
N SER A 299 -31.17 4.16 -2.01
CA SER A 299 -31.58 4.54 -0.66
C SER A 299 -32.00 6.01 -0.59
N TRP A 300 -32.50 6.40 0.57
CA TRP A 300 -32.76 7.80 0.87
C TRP A 300 -31.49 8.68 0.75
N ALA A 301 -30.32 8.15 1.11
CA ALA A 301 -29.05 8.89 1.01
C ALA A 301 -28.70 9.26 -0.43
N ASP A 302 -29.00 8.43 -1.41
CA ASP A 302 -28.80 8.73 -2.84
C ASP A 302 -29.60 9.96 -3.30
N GLN A 303 -30.74 10.21 -2.67
CA GLN A 303 -31.65 11.30 -3.02
C GLN A 303 -31.39 12.59 -2.26
N SER A 304 -30.85 12.49 -1.03
CA SER A 304 -30.89 13.60 -0.05
C SER A 304 -29.51 13.99 0.48
N ARG A 305 -28.44 13.27 0.12
CA ARG A 305 -27.09 13.52 0.58
C ARG A 305 -26.11 13.69 -0.56
N THR A 306 -25.05 14.43 -0.31
CA THR A 306 -23.97 14.62 -1.30
C THR A 306 -23.11 13.37 -1.37
N TYR A 307 -23.09 12.70 -2.53
CA TYR A 307 -22.22 11.57 -2.78
C TYR A 307 -20.75 11.99 -2.67
N SER A 308 -19.94 11.20 -1.99
CA SER A 308 -18.52 11.41 -1.83
C SER A 308 -17.69 10.38 -2.60
N CYS A 309 -17.84 9.09 -2.29
CA CYS A 309 -17.05 8.04 -2.93
C CYS A 309 -17.72 6.67 -2.82
N THR A 310 -17.20 5.71 -3.59
CA THR A 310 -17.53 4.29 -3.47
C THR A 310 -16.30 3.53 -3.01
N ILE A 311 -16.43 2.73 -1.96
CA ILE A 311 -15.38 1.85 -1.44
C ILE A 311 -15.97 0.45 -1.27
N GLY A 312 -15.42 -0.52 -2.01
CA GLY A 312 -15.96 -1.88 -2.04
C GLY A 312 -17.43 -1.90 -2.46
N GLY A 313 -18.27 -2.54 -1.68
CA GLY A 313 -19.71 -2.65 -1.92
C GLY A 313 -20.56 -1.52 -1.36
N HIS A 314 -19.98 -0.39 -0.92
CA HIS A 314 -20.69 0.72 -0.30
C HIS A 314 -20.42 2.07 -0.98
N ASN A 315 -21.48 2.87 -1.11
CA ASN A 315 -21.43 4.30 -1.44
C ASN A 315 -21.43 5.11 -0.14
N PHE A 316 -20.63 6.16 -0.08
CA PHE A 316 -20.47 7.04 1.07
C PHE A 316 -20.90 8.47 0.74
N TYR A 317 -21.52 9.16 1.72
CA TYR A 317 -22.13 10.48 1.53
C TYR A 317 -21.80 11.41 2.71
N LEU A 318 -21.72 12.72 2.39
CA LEU A 318 -21.55 13.78 3.37
C LEU A 318 -22.87 14.11 4.08
#